data_c2285e650c053e4e8fe00a0b81400160
#
_entry.id   c2285e650c053e4e8fe00a0b81400160
#
_cell.length_a   1.000
_cell.length_b   1.000
_cell.length_c   1.000
_cell.angle_alpha   90.00
_cell.angle_beta   90.00
_cell.angle_gamma   90.00
#
_symmetry.space_group_name_H-M   'P 1'
#
loop_
_entity.id
_entity.type
_entity.pdbx_description
1 polymer ?
#
loop_
_entity_poly.entity_id
_entity_poly.type
_entity_poly.pdbx_seq_one_letter_code
_entity_poly.pdbx_strand_id
1 'polypeptide(L)'
;DKLRVHGQETQQLTINQRGLEFEPKHSVVMVGSTITFLNRDTEVHNIYSKSLNNQFNLGAMAAGTRKTITVKDSGPIVLRCNMHKDMLGTIFVVPNGYYTKPDPNGSYEFENVKSKEYFMQVWAPRLDPSEVEANMKSIGLTGKDAIHHFDIKSQSVLGEIHDMVDKTDYIAIVNNMETLIYDAIASWKAGKQYKPRKQMLIAITKHFDGEGLKGAIAKSFSEKRSILLEAKLDTIRKKVSGLVKDDS
;
A
#
# COMPACT_ATOMS: atom_id res chain seq x y z
N ASP A 1 4.04 -16.45 -22.50
CA ASP A 1 4.86 -17.09 -21.45
C ASP A 1 3.94 -17.52 -20.33
N LYS A 2 3.78 -18.83 -20.12
CA LYS A 2 3.02 -19.39 -18.99
C LYS A 2 3.73 -18.99 -17.71
N LEU A 3 3.09 -18.16 -16.92
CA LEU A 3 3.68 -17.62 -15.70
C LEU A 3 3.61 -18.66 -14.59
N ARG A 4 4.76 -19.21 -14.26
CA ARG A 4 4.98 -20.02 -13.06
C ARG A 4 4.74 -19.16 -11.82
N VAL A 5 4.30 -19.77 -10.72
CA VAL A 5 4.37 -19.14 -9.39
C VAL A 5 5.81 -18.65 -9.23
N HIS A 6 6.00 -17.36 -9.16
CA HIS A 6 7.32 -16.80 -8.91
C HIS A 6 7.80 -17.28 -7.54
N GLY A 7 9.04 -17.80 -7.49
CA GLY A 7 9.60 -18.33 -6.24
C GLY A 7 9.53 -17.31 -5.11
N GLN A 8 9.67 -17.76 -3.87
CA GLN A 8 9.68 -16.87 -2.68
C GLN A 8 10.96 -16.02 -2.56
N GLU A 9 11.74 -15.88 -3.64
CA GLU A 9 13.00 -15.15 -3.62
C GLU A 9 12.78 -13.68 -3.95
N THR A 10 13.46 -12.82 -3.20
CA THR A 10 13.50 -11.40 -3.45
C THR A 10 14.13 -11.11 -4.82
N GLN A 11 13.57 -10.15 -5.53
CA GLN A 11 13.95 -9.82 -6.89
C GLN A 11 14.91 -8.62 -6.92
N GLN A 12 15.72 -8.56 -7.96
CA GLN A 12 16.47 -7.36 -8.33
C GLN A 12 15.84 -6.75 -9.58
N LEU A 13 15.26 -5.57 -9.44
CA LEU A 13 14.63 -4.83 -10.55
C LEU A 13 15.50 -3.64 -10.89
N THR A 14 15.76 -3.42 -12.17
CA THR A 14 16.34 -2.15 -12.65
C THR A 14 15.29 -1.35 -13.41
N ILE A 15 15.11 -0.09 -13.01
CA ILE A 15 14.26 0.89 -13.70
C ILE A 15 15.17 1.97 -14.27
N ASN A 16 15.18 2.07 -15.58
CA ASN A 16 15.90 3.12 -16.30
C ASN A 16 15.04 4.38 -16.38
N GLN A 17 15.69 5.53 -16.40
CA GLN A 17 15.12 6.80 -16.82
C GLN A 17 15.65 7.05 -18.23
N ARG A 18 14.78 7.02 -19.23
CA ARG A 18 15.14 7.15 -20.63
C ARG A 18 14.05 7.84 -21.43
N GLY A 19 14.39 8.90 -22.16
CA GLY A 19 13.42 9.66 -22.94
C GLY A 19 12.35 10.33 -22.09
N LEU A 20 12.70 10.78 -20.86
CA LEU A 20 11.78 11.34 -19.87
C LEU A 20 10.70 10.37 -19.40
N GLU A 21 10.96 9.07 -19.46
CA GLU A 21 10.07 8.00 -19.00
C GLU A 21 10.80 7.01 -18.07
N PHE A 22 10.03 6.28 -17.27
CA PHE A 22 10.52 5.11 -16.54
C PHE A 22 10.41 3.86 -17.40
N GLU A 23 11.48 3.08 -17.49
CA GLU A 23 11.55 1.85 -18.28
C GLU A 23 12.05 0.67 -17.41
N PRO A 24 11.21 -0.33 -17.11
CA PRO A 24 9.79 -0.44 -17.44
C PRO A 24 8.92 0.57 -16.68
N LYS A 25 7.83 1.01 -17.32
CA LYS A 25 6.87 1.97 -16.75
C LYS A 25 6.06 1.37 -15.59
N HIS A 26 5.74 0.08 -15.69
CA HIS A 26 4.98 -0.67 -14.69
C HIS A 26 5.70 -1.96 -14.33
N SER A 27 5.85 -2.22 -13.04
CA SER A 27 6.57 -3.39 -12.53
C SER A 27 5.86 -4.00 -11.34
N VAL A 28 6.14 -5.27 -11.08
CA VAL A 28 5.71 -5.99 -9.87
C VAL A 28 6.96 -6.60 -9.24
N VAL A 29 7.11 -6.44 -7.92
CA VAL A 29 8.19 -7.06 -7.14
C VAL A 29 7.65 -7.53 -5.79
N MET A 30 8.35 -8.46 -5.15
CA MET A 30 8.02 -8.90 -3.80
C MET A 30 8.59 -7.96 -2.74
N VAL A 31 7.97 -7.94 -1.57
CA VAL A 31 8.56 -7.35 -0.36
C VAL A 31 9.97 -7.88 -0.14
N GLY A 32 10.90 -7.01 0.22
CA GLY A 32 12.33 -7.32 0.38
C GLY A 32 13.14 -7.22 -0.90
N SER A 33 12.51 -7.00 -2.06
CA SER A 33 13.21 -6.82 -3.33
C SER A 33 13.99 -5.52 -3.37
N THR A 34 15.07 -5.54 -4.16
CA THR A 34 15.94 -4.38 -4.38
C THR A 34 15.63 -3.76 -5.74
N ILE A 35 15.40 -2.45 -5.76
CA ILE A 35 15.13 -1.69 -6.97
C ILE A 35 16.28 -0.73 -7.22
N THR A 36 16.90 -0.87 -8.38
CA THR A 36 17.96 0.03 -8.86
C THR A 36 17.38 0.99 -9.89
N PHE A 37 17.50 2.27 -9.64
CA PHE A 37 17.19 3.33 -10.61
C PHE A 37 18.48 3.78 -11.31
N LEU A 38 18.46 3.84 -12.63
CA LEU A 38 19.60 4.23 -13.45
C LEU A 38 19.18 5.33 -14.42
N ASN A 39 19.80 6.51 -14.31
CA ASN A 39 19.60 7.58 -15.28
C ASN A 39 20.36 7.29 -16.58
N ARG A 40 19.62 7.02 -17.65
CA ARG A 40 20.14 6.82 -19.02
C ARG A 40 19.87 8.00 -19.95
N ASP A 41 19.25 9.06 -19.41
CA ASP A 41 19.09 10.32 -20.13
C ASP A 41 20.32 11.23 -19.96
N THR A 42 20.40 12.25 -20.79
CA THR A 42 21.31 13.38 -20.62
C THR A 42 20.83 14.37 -19.58
N GLU A 43 19.52 14.38 -19.33
CA GLU A 43 18.86 15.26 -18.38
C GLU A 43 19.04 14.78 -16.93
N VAL A 44 19.01 15.72 -16.00
CA VAL A 44 19.00 15.40 -14.57
C VAL A 44 17.58 15.03 -14.15
N HIS A 45 17.44 13.95 -13.41
CA HIS A 45 16.18 13.52 -12.82
C HIS A 45 16.21 13.56 -11.28
N ASN A 46 15.05 13.58 -10.67
CA ASN A 46 14.88 13.33 -9.24
C ASN A 46 13.68 12.41 -9.06
N ILE A 47 13.96 11.15 -8.74
CA ILE A 47 12.90 10.16 -8.50
C ILE A 47 12.46 10.21 -7.06
N TYR A 48 11.14 10.26 -6.87
CA TYR A 48 10.53 10.16 -5.56
C TYR A 48 9.22 9.38 -5.61
N SER A 49 8.82 8.90 -4.45
CA SER A 49 7.48 8.37 -4.18
C SER A 49 6.97 8.90 -2.87
N LYS A 50 5.69 9.28 -2.84
CA LYS A 50 4.93 9.64 -1.64
C LYS A 50 3.94 8.53 -1.23
N SER A 51 4.04 7.34 -1.82
CA SER A 51 3.17 6.20 -1.48
C SER A 51 3.37 5.79 -0.04
N LEU A 52 2.26 5.68 0.72
CA LEU A 52 2.24 5.56 2.19
C LEU A 52 3.25 4.58 2.78
N ASN A 53 3.39 3.40 2.18
CA ASN A 53 4.20 2.31 2.75
C ASN A 53 5.64 2.29 2.23
N ASN A 54 5.94 2.99 1.15
CA ASN A 54 7.26 3.01 0.52
C ASN A 54 7.60 4.42 0.03
N GLN A 55 7.72 5.36 0.98
CA GLN A 55 8.13 6.72 0.68
C GLN A 55 9.65 6.80 0.50
N PHE A 56 10.07 7.53 -0.51
CA PHE A 56 11.47 7.88 -0.71
C PHE A 56 11.62 9.11 -1.61
N ASN A 57 12.79 9.73 -1.50
CA ASN A 57 13.25 10.75 -2.42
C ASN A 57 14.75 10.51 -2.67
N LEU A 58 15.09 10.19 -3.90
CA LEU A 58 16.47 9.85 -4.26
C LEU A 58 17.35 11.10 -4.49
N GLY A 59 16.76 12.30 -4.50
CA GLY A 59 17.49 13.51 -4.84
C GLY A 59 17.94 13.53 -6.31
N ALA A 60 18.74 14.52 -6.69
CA ALA A 60 19.20 14.68 -8.05
C ALA A 60 20.03 13.46 -8.53
N MET A 61 19.78 13.05 -9.75
CA MET A 61 20.44 11.95 -10.45
C MET A 61 20.92 12.46 -11.83
N ALA A 62 22.19 12.80 -11.93
CA ALA A 62 22.81 13.17 -13.21
C ALA A 62 22.90 11.95 -14.15
N ALA A 63 23.16 12.18 -15.41
CA ALA A 63 23.37 11.12 -16.41
C ALA A 63 24.34 10.03 -15.88
N GLY A 64 23.98 8.77 -16.06
CA GLY A 64 24.74 7.61 -15.59
C GLY A 64 24.64 7.31 -14.08
N THR A 65 23.99 8.17 -13.29
CA THR A 65 23.84 7.96 -11.84
C THR A 65 22.95 6.76 -11.57
N ARG A 66 23.36 5.94 -10.59
CA ARG A 66 22.61 4.79 -10.09
C ARG A 66 22.29 4.98 -8.62
N LYS A 67 21.05 4.72 -8.22
CA LYS A 67 20.61 4.70 -6.82
C LYS A 67 19.70 3.50 -6.57
N THR A 68 19.75 2.96 -5.37
CA THR A 68 19.09 1.70 -5.04
C THR A 68 18.26 1.85 -3.76
N ILE A 69 17.09 1.22 -3.74
CA ILE A 69 16.25 1.09 -2.55
C ILE A 69 15.88 -0.38 -2.33
N THR A 70 15.51 -0.72 -1.11
CA THR A 70 14.86 -1.99 -0.78
C THR A 70 13.43 -1.70 -0.37
N VAL A 71 12.46 -2.36 -1.00
CA VAL A 71 11.04 -2.20 -0.66
C VAL A 71 10.69 -3.04 0.58
N LYS A 72 10.03 -2.42 1.55
CA LYS A 72 9.77 -3.03 2.87
C LYS A 72 8.34 -3.48 3.05
N ASP A 73 7.39 -2.78 2.43
CA ASP A 73 5.97 -2.98 2.63
C ASP A 73 5.26 -3.26 1.32
N SER A 74 4.21 -4.08 1.37
CA SER A 74 3.37 -4.37 0.20
C SER A 74 2.47 -3.17 -0.15
N GLY A 75 2.13 -3.08 -1.43
CA GLY A 75 1.24 -2.05 -1.96
C GLY A 75 1.83 -1.29 -3.15
N PRO A 76 1.08 -0.35 -3.72
CA PRO A 76 1.53 0.42 -4.88
C PRO A 76 2.58 1.47 -4.50
N ILE A 77 3.57 1.63 -5.37
CA ILE A 77 4.53 2.72 -5.38
C ILE A 77 4.30 3.52 -6.66
N VAL A 78 3.94 4.78 -6.52
CA VAL A 78 3.85 5.71 -7.65
C VAL A 78 5.18 6.44 -7.77
N LEU A 79 5.88 6.20 -8.87
CA LEU A 79 7.13 6.87 -9.20
C LEU A 79 6.86 8.19 -9.91
N ARG A 80 7.54 9.23 -9.49
CA ARG A 80 7.48 10.57 -10.08
C ARG A 80 8.87 11.18 -10.20
N CYS A 81 8.98 12.14 -11.13
CA CYS A 81 10.11 13.02 -11.22
C CYS A 81 9.66 14.45 -10.90
N ASN A 82 10.33 15.16 -9.97
CA ASN A 82 9.94 16.54 -9.66
C ASN A 82 10.39 17.56 -10.69
N MET A 83 11.26 17.17 -11.62
CA MET A 83 11.73 18.00 -12.73
C MET A 83 10.87 17.85 -13.99
N HIS A 84 10.22 16.69 -14.15
CA HIS A 84 9.40 16.36 -15.33
C HIS A 84 8.04 15.84 -14.88
N LYS A 85 7.01 16.68 -14.92
CA LYS A 85 5.69 16.40 -14.34
C LYS A 85 4.98 15.19 -14.93
N ASP A 86 5.21 14.91 -16.21
CA ASP A 86 4.57 13.81 -16.93
C ASP A 86 5.31 12.48 -16.82
N MET A 87 6.49 12.50 -16.16
CA MET A 87 7.28 11.29 -15.92
C MET A 87 6.70 10.49 -14.76
N LEU A 88 5.87 9.51 -15.11
CA LEU A 88 5.13 8.67 -14.18
C LEU A 88 5.42 7.19 -14.40
N GLY A 89 5.56 6.43 -13.31
CA GLY A 89 5.68 4.98 -13.33
C GLY A 89 5.04 4.36 -12.09
N THR A 90 4.87 3.05 -12.08
CA THR A 90 4.34 2.33 -10.92
C THR A 90 5.08 1.04 -10.66
N ILE A 91 5.23 0.72 -9.39
CA ILE A 91 5.69 -0.59 -8.93
C ILE A 91 4.63 -1.11 -7.97
N PHE A 92 4.14 -2.31 -8.19
CA PHE A 92 3.29 -2.97 -7.22
C PHE A 92 4.12 -3.94 -6.40
N VAL A 93 4.20 -3.71 -5.09
CA VAL A 93 4.92 -4.58 -4.18
C VAL A 93 3.96 -5.61 -3.63
N VAL A 94 4.19 -6.88 -3.97
CA VAL A 94 3.36 -8.01 -3.52
C VAL A 94 3.94 -8.65 -2.26
N PRO A 95 3.09 -9.18 -1.35
CA PRO A 95 3.57 -9.78 -0.10
C PRO A 95 4.23 -11.14 -0.27
N ASN A 96 4.00 -11.80 -1.42
CA ASN A 96 4.50 -13.15 -1.70
C ASN A 96 4.60 -13.42 -3.21
N GLY A 97 5.12 -14.57 -3.59
CA GLY A 97 5.34 -14.96 -4.99
C GLY A 97 4.09 -15.42 -5.76
N TYR A 98 2.90 -15.40 -5.15
CA TYR A 98 1.65 -15.78 -5.84
C TYR A 98 1.07 -14.56 -6.56
N TYR A 99 1.66 -14.20 -7.69
CA TYR A 99 1.12 -13.16 -8.55
C TYR A 99 1.34 -13.52 -10.03
N THR A 100 0.51 -13.00 -10.88
CA THR A 100 0.60 -13.14 -12.34
C THR A 100 0.13 -11.85 -13.02
N LYS A 101 0.48 -11.67 -14.27
CA LYS A 101 -0.01 -10.60 -15.12
C LYS A 101 -0.95 -11.19 -16.16
N PRO A 102 -2.13 -10.61 -16.39
CA PRO A 102 -2.98 -11.05 -17.47
C PRO A 102 -2.31 -10.79 -18.84
N ASP A 103 -2.68 -11.62 -19.80
CA ASP A 103 -2.33 -11.41 -21.20
C ASP A 103 -3.16 -10.24 -21.81
N PRO A 104 -2.92 -9.85 -23.08
CA PRO A 104 -3.69 -8.79 -23.72
C PRO A 104 -5.19 -9.05 -23.85
N ASN A 105 -5.64 -10.32 -23.75
CA ASN A 105 -7.04 -10.70 -23.77
C ASN A 105 -7.67 -10.71 -22.36
N GLY A 106 -6.88 -10.40 -21.33
CA GLY A 106 -7.30 -10.42 -19.94
C GLY A 106 -7.24 -11.80 -19.28
N SER A 107 -6.72 -12.83 -19.94
CA SER A 107 -6.58 -14.16 -19.36
C SER A 107 -5.36 -14.23 -18.44
N TYR A 108 -5.51 -14.92 -17.33
CA TYR A 108 -4.44 -15.15 -16.36
C TYR A 108 -4.47 -16.59 -15.85
N GLU A 109 -3.33 -17.09 -15.40
CA GLU A 109 -3.20 -18.45 -14.91
C GLU A 109 -2.21 -18.50 -13.73
N PHE A 110 -2.52 -19.38 -12.78
CA PHE A 110 -1.61 -19.79 -11.72
C PHE A 110 -1.45 -21.30 -11.80
N GLU A 111 -0.23 -21.79 -11.93
CA GLU A 111 0.09 -23.21 -11.94
C GLU A 111 0.66 -23.68 -10.59
N ASN A 112 0.42 -24.92 -10.25
CA ASN A 112 1.01 -25.59 -9.07
C ASN A 112 0.72 -24.89 -7.73
N VAL A 113 -0.47 -24.28 -7.60
CA VAL A 113 -0.90 -23.67 -6.34
C VAL A 113 -1.40 -24.75 -5.39
N LYS A 114 -0.91 -24.73 -4.16
CA LYS A 114 -1.31 -25.71 -3.13
C LYS A 114 -2.80 -25.59 -2.81
N SER A 115 -3.46 -26.73 -2.52
CA SER A 115 -4.86 -26.77 -2.10
C SER A 115 -5.02 -26.16 -0.71
N LYS A 116 -5.63 -24.98 -0.64
CA LYS A 116 -6.02 -24.25 0.57
C LYS A 116 -6.88 -23.05 0.20
N GLU A 117 -7.29 -22.29 1.19
CA GLU A 117 -7.93 -20.99 0.96
C GLU A 117 -6.91 -19.88 0.66
N TYR A 118 -7.28 -19.03 -0.30
CA TYR A 118 -6.51 -17.86 -0.71
C TYR A 118 -7.41 -16.64 -0.82
N PHE A 119 -6.84 -15.47 -0.62
CA PHE A 119 -7.45 -14.22 -1.03
C PHE A 119 -6.80 -13.78 -2.35
N MET A 120 -7.61 -13.70 -3.39
CA MET A 120 -7.18 -13.19 -4.69
C MET A 120 -7.64 -11.76 -4.86
N GLN A 121 -6.75 -10.92 -5.35
CA GLN A 121 -6.98 -9.50 -5.57
C GLN A 121 -6.46 -9.12 -6.95
N VAL A 122 -7.18 -8.26 -7.67
CA VAL A 122 -6.70 -7.65 -8.90
C VAL A 122 -6.22 -6.22 -8.61
N TRP A 123 -5.16 -5.82 -9.28
CA TRP A 123 -4.65 -4.46 -9.22
C TRP A 123 -4.18 -3.98 -10.60
N ALA A 124 -4.40 -2.70 -10.88
CA ALA A 124 -3.87 -2.02 -12.06
C ALA A 124 -3.47 -0.58 -11.70
N PRO A 125 -2.51 0.04 -12.43
CA PRO A 125 -2.01 1.38 -12.12
C PRO A 125 -3.06 2.49 -12.05
N ARG A 126 -4.19 2.29 -12.70
CA ARG A 126 -5.30 3.26 -12.79
C ARG A 126 -6.61 2.73 -12.20
N LEU A 127 -6.55 1.61 -11.51
CA LEU A 127 -7.72 1.04 -10.88
C LEU A 127 -8.04 1.81 -9.60
N ASP A 128 -9.30 2.19 -9.45
CA ASP A 128 -9.78 2.83 -8.24
C ASP A 128 -9.57 1.90 -7.02
N PRO A 129 -9.06 2.40 -5.89
CA PRO A 129 -8.86 1.59 -4.68
C PRO A 129 -10.12 0.87 -4.20
N SER A 130 -11.31 1.46 -4.37
CA SER A 130 -12.57 0.82 -4.01
C SER A 130 -12.88 -0.39 -4.90
N GLU A 131 -12.49 -0.35 -6.17
CA GLU A 131 -12.62 -1.49 -7.09
C GLU A 131 -11.65 -2.63 -6.73
N VAL A 132 -10.45 -2.29 -6.26
CA VAL A 132 -9.49 -3.30 -5.76
C VAL A 132 -10.10 -4.10 -4.62
N GLU A 133 -10.76 -3.43 -3.67
CA GLU A 133 -11.41 -4.08 -2.54
C GLU A 133 -12.68 -4.83 -2.95
N ALA A 134 -13.52 -4.24 -3.80
CA ALA A 134 -14.76 -4.86 -4.31
C ALA A 134 -14.49 -6.16 -5.08
N ASN A 135 -13.31 -6.25 -5.73
CA ASN A 135 -12.87 -7.41 -6.47
C ASN A 135 -11.99 -8.39 -5.66
N MET A 136 -11.81 -8.18 -4.36
CA MET A 136 -11.12 -9.17 -3.53
C MET A 136 -12.02 -10.39 -3.30
N LYS A 137 -11.51 -11.58 -3.65
CA LYS A 137 -12.24 -12.85 -3.55
C LYS A 137 -11.53 -13.84 -2.65
N SER A 138 -12.28 -14.50 -1.77
CA SER A 138 -11.83 -15.71 -1.09
C SER A 138 -12.00 -16.90 -2.04
N ILE A 139 -10.97 -17.68 -2.24
CA ILE A 139 -10.92 -18.79 -3.19
C ILE A 139 -10.41 -20.05 -2.48
N GLY A 140 -11.26 -21.06 -2.39
CA GLY A 140 -10.89 -22.38 -1.89
C GLY A 140 -10.40 -23.27 -3.03
N LEU A 141 -9.12 -23.62 -3.04
CA LEU A 141 -8.58 -24.58 -3.99
C LEU A 141 -8.60 -26.00 -3.41
N THR A 142 -9.25 -26.93 -4.12
CA THR A 142 -9.44 -28.31 -3.68
C THR A 142 -8.65 -29.33 -4.51
N GLY A 143 -7.62 -28.88 -5.24
CA GLY A 143 -6.83 -29.73 -6.13
C GLY A 143 -7.43 -29.94 -7.52
N LYS A 144 -8.53 -29.24 -7.84
CA LYS A 144 -9.14 -29.17 -9.18
C LYS A 144 -8.91 -27.80 -9.76
N ASP A 145 -8.93 -27.69 -11.08
CA ASP A 145 -8.89 -26.41 -11.77
C ASP A 145 -10.08 -25.55 -11.36
N ALA A 146 -9.82 -24.28 -11.12
CA ALA A 146 -10.83 -23.30 -10.74
C ALA A 146 -10.74 -22.07 -11.64
N ILE A 147 -11.88 -21.57 -12.10
CA ILE A 147 -11.97 -20.40 -12.98
C ILE A 147 -12.62 -19.25 -12.19
N HIS A 148 -11.96 -18.10 -12.19
CA HIS A 148 -12.45 -16.89 -11.54
C HIS A 148 -12.37 -15.71 -12.48
N HIS A 149 -13.43 -14.90 -12.52
CA HIS A 149 -13.51 -13.68 -13.32
C HIS A 149 -13.49 -12.46 -12.42
N PHE A 150 -12.85 -11.40 -12.90
CA PHE A 150 -12.86 -10.08 -12.27
C PHE A 150 -13.45 -9.06 -13.25
N ASP A 151 -14.47 -8.36 -12.81
CA ASP A 151 -15.10 -7.26 -13.55
C ASP A 151 -14.54 -5.92 -13.07
N ILE A 152 -13.74 -5.28 -13.89
CA ILE A 152 -13.12 -4.00 -13.58
C ILE A 152 -13.92 -2.90 -14.27
N LYS A 153 -14.62 -2.07 -13.48
CA LYS A 153 -15.60 -1.11 -14.00
C LYS A 153 -15.13 0.34 -14.00
N SER A 154 -14.17 0.68 -13.14
CA SER A 154 -13.71 2.07 -13.00
C SER A 154 -12.18 2.17 -12.98
N GLN A 155 -11.68 3.33 -13.41
CA GLN A 155 -10.27 3.65 -13.40
C GLN A 155 -10.08 5.04 -12.79
N SER A 156 -9.19 5.15 -11.82
CA SER A 156 -8.76 6.44 -11.30
C SER A 156 -7.70 7.08 -12.19
N VAL A 157 -7.61 8.39 -12.17
CA VAL A 157 -6.48 9.12 -12.78
C VAL A 157 -5.30 9.07 -11.80
N LEU A 158 -4.12 8.61 -12.24
CA LEU A 158 -2.91 8.51 -11.39
C LEU A 158 -2.55 9.83 -10.67
N GLY A 159 -2.97 10.98 -11.24
CA GLY A 159 -2.81 12.29 -10.64
C GLY A 159 -3.70 12.53 -9.43
N GLU A 160 -4.96 12.08 -9.48
CA GLU A 160 -5.95 12.32 -8.42
C GLU A 160 -5.62 11.62 -7.11
N ILE A 161 -5.06 10.41 -7.17
CA ILE A 161 -4.59 9.69 -5.97
C ILE A 161 -3.49 10.48 -5.25
N HIS A 162 -2.77 11.33 -5.95
CA HIS A 162 -1.64 12.09 -5.42
C HIS A 162 -2.05 13.45 -4.83
N ASP A 163 -2.98 14.15 -5.45
CA ASP A 163 -3.42 15.47 -4.99
C ASP A 163 -4.18 15.41 -3.66
N MET A 164 -4.68 14.22 -3.31
CA MET A 164 -5.35 13.96 -2.03
C MET A 164 -4.38 13.86 -0.84
N VAL A 165 -3.10 13.56 -1.09
CA VAL A 165 -2.07 13.39 -0.05
C VAL A 165 -1.27 14.67 0.19
N ASP A 166 -1.40 15.68 -0.66
CA ASP A 166 -0.42 16.78 -0.75
C ASP A 166 -0.58 17.93 0.26
N LYS A 167 -1.58 17.89 1.13
CA LYS A 167 -1.77 18.98 2.13
C LYS A 167 -1.69 18.55 3.59
N THR A 168 -1.75 17.26 3.88
CA THR A 168 -1.74 16.74 5.25
C THR A 168 -0.69 15.66 5.40
N ASP A 169 0.20 15.80 6.35
CA ASP A 169 1.19 14.76 6.68
C ASP A 169 0.52 13.61 7.45
N TYR A 170 -0.18 12.75 6.68
CA TYR A 170 -0.87 11.59 7.26
C TYR A 170 0.07 10.61 7.94
N ILE A 171 1.37 10.60 7.61
CA ILE A 171 2.35 9.76 8.29
C ILE A 171 2.62 10.30 9.70
N ALA A 172 2.82 11.60 9.84
CA ALA A 172 2.95 12.20 11.16
C ALA A 172 1.68 11.97 11.99
N ILE A 173 0.49 12.05 11.39
CA ILE A 173 -0.78 11.76 12.07
C ILE A 173 -0.82 10.31 12.55
N VAL A 174 -0.50 9.35 11.70
CA VAL A 174 -0.48 7.91 12.06
C VAL A 174 0.54 7.63 13.16
N ASN A 175 1.76 8.16 13.05
CA ASN A 175 2.81 8.00 14.07
C ASN A 175 2.39 8.60 15.42
N ASN A 176 1.72 9.75 15.42
CA ASN A 176 1.18 10.36 16.63
C ASN A 176 0.06 9.49 17.24
N MET A 177 -0.84 8.97 16.43
CA MET A 177 -1.88 8.04 16.87
C MET A 177 -1.28 6.78 17.46
N GLU A 178 -0.32 6.17 16.78
CA GLU A 178 0.36 4.96 17.22
C GLU A 178 1.02 5.16 18.59
N THR A 179 1.76 6.24 18.76
CA THR A 179 2.38 6.62 20.03
C THR A 179 1.34 6.75 21.14
N LEU A 180 0.23 7.45 20.88
CA LEU A 180 -0.86 7.62 21.86
C LEU A 180 -1.53 6.31 22.24
N ILE A 181 -1.72 5.42 21.27
CA ILE A 181 -2.33 4.10 21.49
C ILE A 181 -1.41 3.21 22.32
N TYR A 182 -0.12 3.11 21.97
CA TYR A 182 0.85 2.34 22.76
C TYR A 182 1.01 2.86 24.18
N ASP A 183 1.11 4.18 24.36
CA ASP A 183 1.16 4.82 25.67
C ASP A 183 -0.12 4.57 26.48
N ALA A 184 -1.28 4.58 25.83
CA ALA A 184 -2.55 4.28 26.50
C ALA A 184 -2.57 2.82 27.00
N ILE A 185 -2.16 1.87 26.17
CA ILE A 185 -2.10 0.45 26.53
C ILE A 185 -1.09 0.23 27.68
N ALA A 186 0.11 0.83 27.59
CA ALA A 186 1.12 0.72 28.64
C ALA A 186 0.64 1.32 29.97
N SER A 187 -0.01 2.48 29.91
CA SER A 187 -0.57 3.16 31.09
C SER A 187 -1.72 2.36 31.72
N TRP A 188 -2.55 1.72 30.90
CA TRP A 188 -3.63 0.85 31.36
C TRP A 188 -3.08 -0.40 32.05
N LYS A 189 -2.10 -1.08 31.46
CA LYS A 189 -1.40 -2.22 32.08
C LYS A 189 -0.74 -1.85 33.41
N ALA A 190 -0.30 -0.59 33.56
CA ALA A 190 0.24 -0.05 34.81
C ALA A 190 -0.84 0.41 35.81
N GLY A 191 -2.13 0.08 35.59
CA GLY A 191 -3.24 0.38 36.49
C GLY A 191 -3.70 1.86 36.48
N LYS A 192 -3.22 2.69 35.55
CA LYS A 192 -3.64 4.10 35.47
C LYS A 192 -5.02 4.17 34.78
N GLN A 193 -5.98 4.88 35.38
CA GLN A 193 -7.33 4.95 34.84
C GLN A 193 -7.59 6.15 33.92
N TYR A 194 -7.13 7.33 34.30
CA TYR A 194 -7.43 8.58 33.58
C TYR A 194 -6.55 8.78 32.33
N LYS A 195 -5.27 8.52 32.42
CA LYS A 195 -4.31 8.77 31.34
C LYS A 195 -4.62 7.96 30.07
N PRO A 196 -4.90 6.64 30.14
CA PRO A 196 -5.27 5.85 28.95
C PRO A 196 -6.50 6.37 28.23
N ARG A 197 -7.55 6.74 29.00
CA ARG A 197 -8.79 7.30 28.43
C ARG A 197 -8.55 8.57 27.65
N LYS A 198 -7.76 9.50 28.22
CA LYS A 198 -7.42 10.76 27.58
C LYS A 198 -6.61 10.54 26.29
N GLN A 199 -5.61 9.65 26.31
CA GLN A 199 -4.77 9.35 25.16
C GLN A 199 -5.56 8.75 24.01
N MET A 200 -6.43 7.75 24.28
CA MET A 200 -7.30 7.17 23.27
C MET A 200 -8.31 8.17 22.69
N LEU A 201 -8.85 9.04 23.54
CA LEU A 201 -9.74 10.10 23.08
C LEU A 201 -9.01 11.03 22.10
N ILE A 202 -7.80 11.48 22.42
CA ILE A 202 -7.00 12.35 21.55
C ILE A 202 -6.66 11.62 20.23
N ALA A 203 -6.26 10.35 20.28
CA ALA A 203 -5.94 9.57 19.08
C ALA A 203 -7.14 9.50 18.12
N ILE A 204 -8.35 9.31 18.64
CA ILE A 204 -9.56 9.21 17.82
C ILE A 204 -10.04 10.60 17.37
N THR A 205 -10.34 11.49 18.32
CA THR A 205 -11.06 12.73 18.00
C THR A 205 -10.19 13.78 17.33
N LYS A 206 -8.90 13.87 17.71
CA LYS A 206 -7.98 14.83 17.11
C LYS A 206 -7.37 14.27 15.83
N HIS A 207 -6.74 13.12 15.92
CA HIS A 207 -5.91 12.60 14.82
C HIS A 207 -6.72 11.79 13.79
N PHE A 208 -7.58 10.87 14.21
CA PHE A 208 -8.35 10.05 13.26
C PHE A 208 -9.47 10.84 12.59
N ASP A 209 -10.32 11.51 13.37
CA ASP A 209 -11.46 12.28 12.85
C ASP A 209 -11.06 13.72 12.45
N GLY A 210 -10.43 14.45 13.39
CA GLY A 210 -10.21 15.90 13.27
C GLY A 210 -9.16 16.30 12.24
N GLU A 211 -8.09 15.52 12.08
CA GLU A 211 -7.03 15.79 11.08
C GLU A 211 -7.31 15.10 9.73
N GLY A 212 -8.50 14.51 9.56
CA GLY A 212 -9.00 14.01 8.29
C GLY A 212 -8.49 12.64 7.86
N LEU A 213 -7.78 11.89 8.72
CA LEU A 213 -7.27 10.56 8.40
C LEU A 213 -8.41 9.58 8.05
N LYS A 214 -9.53 9.62 8.79
CA LYS A 214 -10.73 8.83 8.53
C LYS A 214 -11.26 9.05 7.11
N GLY A 215 -11.41 10.32 6.71
CA GLY A 215 -11.85 10.70 5.37
C GLY A 215 -10.85 10.30 4.29
N ALA A 216 -9.56 10.44 4.55
CA ALA A 216 -8.51 10.01 3.63
C ALA A 216 -8.54 8.49 3.41
N ILE A 217 -8.73 7.70 4.47
CA ILE A 217 -8.87 6.24 4.37
C ILE A 217 -10.13 5.87 3.60
N ALA A 218 -11.26 6.49 3.89
CA ALA A 218 -12.52 6.26 3.19
C ALA A 218 -12.38 6.53 1.69
N LYS A 219 -11.72 7.63 1.34
CA LYS A 219 -11.52 8.08 -0.03
C LYS A 219 -10.44 7.31 -0.78
N SER A 220 -9.34 6.91 -0.12
CA SER A 220 -8.18 6.26 -0.74
C SER A 220 -8.27 4.73 -0.77
N PHE A 221 -9.07 4.13 0.11
CA PHE A 221 -9.22 2.68 0.21
C PHE A 221 -10.69 2.27 0.10
N SER A 222 -11.51 2.55 1.12
CA SER A 222 -12.95 2.40 1.10
C SER A 222 -13.58 2.92 2.39
N GLU A 223 -14.84 3.29 2.31
CA GLU A 223 -15.64 3.68 3.48
C GLU A 223 -15.74 2.54 4.49
N LYS A 224 -15.88 1.30 4.03
CA LYS A 224 -15.92 0.11 4.86
C LYS A 224 -14.66 -0.08 5.70
N ARG A 225 -13.46 0.17 5.14
CA ARG A 225 -12.19 0.12 5.89
C ARG A 225 -12.11 1.21 6.94
N SER A 226 -12.54 2.41 6.61
CA SER A 226 -12.60 3.52 7.54
C SER A 226 -13.48 3.21 8.75
N ILE A 227 -14.70 2.69 8.50
CA ILE A 227 -15.65 2.25 9.55
C ILE A 227 -15.07 1.11 10.38
N LEU A 228 -14.44 0.11 9.74
CA LEU A 228 -13.83 -1.01 10.45
C LEU A 228 -12.69 -0.57 11.37
N LEU A 229 -11.86 0.35 10.93
CA LEU A 229 -10.77 0.89 11.74
C LEU A 229 -11.29 1.71 12.91
N GLU A 230 -12.31 2.54 12.68
CA GLU A 230 -13.01 3.27 13.74
C GLU A 230 -13.56 2.32 14.82
N ALA A 231 -14.24 1.24 14.41
CA ALA A 231 -14.76 0.24 15.33
C ALA A 231 -13.67 -0.45 16.15
N LYS A 232 -12.52 -0.74 15.55
CA LYS A 232 -11.35 -1.29 16.25
C LYS A 232 -10.77 -0.31 17.26
N LEU A 233 -10.62 0.96 16.88
CA LEU A 233 -10.14 2.02 17.77
C LEU A 233 -11.10 2.22 18.96
N ASP A 234 -12.41 2.20 18.72
CA ASP A 234 -13.42 2.27 19.77
C ASP A 234 -13.39 1.05 20.71
N THR A 235 -13.13 -0.12 20.18
CA THR A 235 -12.94 -1.35 20.99
C THR A 235 -11.76 -1.20 21.94
N ILE A 236 -10.60 -0.72 21.47
CA ILE A 236 -9.44 -0.46 22.31
C ILE A 236 -9.78 0.61 23.35
N ARG A 237 -10.44 1.69 22.94
CA ARG A 237 -10.88 2.76 23.85
C ARG A 237 -11.77 2.22 24.98
N LYS A 238 -12.73 1.38 24.67
CA LYS A 238 -13.64 0.76 25.66
C LYS A 238 -12.85 -0.12 26.65
N LYS A 239 -11.92 -0.96 26.17
CA LYS A 239 -11.06 -1.79 27.01
C LYS A 239 -10.22 -0.96 27.99
N VAL A 240 -9.42 -0.01 27.48
CA VAL A 240 -8.56 0.83 28.33
C VAL A 240 -9.34 1.79 29.24
N SER A 241 -10.64 1.98 28.97
CA SER A 241 -11.54 2.77 29.80
C SER A 241 -12.26 1.95 30.87
N GLY A 242 -12.10 0.61 30.88
CA GLY A 242 -12.79 -0.29 31.77
C GLY A 242 -14.30 -0.39 31.51
N LEU A 243 -14.75 -0.01 30.31
CA LEU A 243 -16.14 -0.09 29.88
C LEU A 243 -16.53 -1.50 29.40
N VAL A 244 -15.53 -2.32 29.09
CA VAL A 244 -15.69 -3.74 28.74
C VAL A 244 -14.74 -4.52 29.64
N LYS A 245 -15.25 -5.53 30.34
CA LYS A 245 -14.42 -6.47 31.09
C LYS A 245 -13.64 -7.33 30.09
N ASP A 246 -12.35 -7.60 30.36
CA ASP A 246 -11.62 -8.63 29.65
C ASP A 246 -12.29 -9.98 29.96
N ASP A 247 -12.95 -10.57 28.99
CA ASP A 247 -13.23 -11.98 29.00
C ASP A 247 -11.91 -12.67 28.67
N SER A 248 -11.23 -13.11 29.73
CA SER A 248 -9.98 -13.86 29.73
C SER A 248 -10.09 -15.17 28.99
#